data_848a8c64ac2b576217e48de71c195e28
#
_entry.id   848a8c64ac2b576217e48de71c195e28
#
_cell.length_a   1.000
_cell.length_b   1.000
_cell.length_c   1.000
_cell.angle_alpha   90.00
_cell.angle_beta   90.00
_cell.angle_gamma   90.00
#
_symmetry.space_group_name_H-M   'P 1'
#
loop_
_entity.id
_entity.type
_entity.pdbx_description
1 polymer ?
#
loop_
_entity_poly.entity_id
_entity_poly.type
_entity_poly.pdbx_seq_one_letter_code
_entity_poly.pdbx_strand_id
1 'polypeptide(L)'
;MELKADLVHFATSGRFAAELGVVLDRFYSDDTPADEAAAFLPVDFFAHQHPLPGGDTVVDRFLAETPGLDRADVELVASWKIVVEGVFEVRAVDDAAVLLFNLVDELVYRAFSNLGEGAFAALEPGMLVVGRLIPLDADWLISAPPAVHTAGARETLVEVAARLALAHPEWVFRNPVLLAQARETQRAQRRCFTEYFGADLIVLPGADVAEMVRGYLAHQVARLGGPPPRDIDPPAPLTAARTVGLIFDEAAGLGYYAEFGQLEELFNDPSLVVRAAYRDLLSAYLRGDTVSPVPLQRLAERDPARASEVFAGLLGRKGFDWERSGELLLRAHKPGHFAGPPLPTVTPVTAAIAEHLGLPVQS
;
A
#
# COMPACT_ATOMS: atom_id res chain seq x y z
N MET A 1 9.21 -2.06 -29.38
CA MET A 1 7.80 -2.53 -29.50
C MET A 1 7.71 -4.05 -29.62
N GLU A 2 8.67 -4.72 -30.24
CA GLU A 2 8.75 -6.19 -30.30
C GLU A 2 8.82 -6.82 -28.91
N LEU A 3 9.66 -6.29 -28.02
CA LEU A 3 9.86 -6.82 -26.65
C LEU A 3 8.56 -7.00 -25.84
N LYS A 4 7.61 -6.06 -25.98
CA LYS A 4 6.33 -6.19 -25.26
C LYS A 4 5.49 -7.33 -25.84
N ALA A 5 5.45 -7.46 -27.16
CA ALA A 5 4.76 -8.57 -27.81
C ALA A 5 5.40 -9.91 -27.41
N ASP A 6 6.72 -9.97 -27.35
CA ASP A 6 7.47 -11.14 -26.93
C ASP A 6 7.17 -11.51 -25.47
N LEU A 7 7.12 -10.54 -24.55
CA LEU A 7 6.73 -10.76 -23.15
C LEU A 7 5.29 -11.30 -23.05
N VAL A 8 4.34 -10.72 -23.78
CA VAL A 8 2.94 -11.19 -23.77
C VAL A 8 2.84 -12.60 -24.35
N HIS A 9 3.54 -12.89 -25.44
CA HIS A 9 3.61 -14.22 -26.01
C HIS A 9 4.21 -15.24 -25.03
N PHE A 10 5.29 -14.85 -24.34
CA PHE A 10 5.90 -15.67 -23.30
C PHE A 10 4.93 -15.93 -22.14
N ALA A 11 4.21 -14.90 -21.66
CA ALA A 11 3.23 -14.97 -20.58
C ALA A 11 2.04 -15.89 -20.91
N THR A 12 1.61 -15.88 -22.18
CA THR A 12 0.46 -16.70 -22.66
C THR A 12 0.86 -18.09 -23.16
N SER A 13 2.14 -18.45 -23.06
CA SER A 13 2.62 -19.78 -23.43
C SER A 13 2.05 -20.88 -22.53
N GLY A 14 1.92 -22.09 -23.04
CA GLY A 14 1.31 -23.22 -22.32
C GLY A 14 1.97 -23.58 -20.98
N ARG A 15 3.21 -23.11 -20.75
CA ARG A 15 3.94 -23.30 -19.49
C ARG A 15 3.32 -22.58 -18.28
N PHE A 16 2.57 -21.49 -18.53
CA PHE A 16 1.91 -20.69 -17.50
C PHE A 16 0.39 -20.86 -17.51
N ALA A 17 -0.13 -21.87 -18.21
CA ALA A 17 -1.57 -22.02 -18.39
C ALA A 17 -2.34 -22.17 -17.07
N ALA A 18 -1.75 -22.83 -16.07
CA ALA A 18 -2.36 -23.03 -14.77
C ALA A 18 -2.42 -21.72 -13.96
N GLU A 19 -1.31 -20.99 -13.90
CA GLU A 19 -1.19 -19.72 -13.15
C GLU A 19 -2.03 -18.62 -13.83
N LEU A 20 -1.99 -18.54 -15.15
CA LEU A 20 -2.82 -17.60 -15.90
C LEU A 20 -4.32 -17.94 -15.72
N GLY A 21 -4.67 -19.23 -15.68
CA GLY A 21 -6.04 -19.68 -15.41
C GLY A 21 -6.57 -19.14 -14.08
N VAL A 22 -5.78 -19.22 -13.02
CA VAL A 22 -6.14 -18.67 -11.69
C VAL A 22 -6.38 -17.15 -11.76
N VAL A 23 -5.56 -16.41 -12.51
CA VAL A 23 -5.76 -14.97 -12.70
C VAL A 23 -7.03 -14.68 -13.49
N LEU A 24 -7.27 -15.39 -14.58
CA LEU A 24 -8.48 -15.26 -15.39
C LEU A 24 -9.74 -15.53 -14.55
N ASP A 25 -9.77 -16.61 -13.78
CA ASP A 25 -10.89 -16.96 -12.92
C ASP A 25 -11.19 -15.87 -11.88
N ARG A 26 -10.12 -15.24 -11.34
CA ARG A 26 -10.28 -14.13 -10.39
C ARG A 26 -10.88 -12.88 -11.01
N PHE A 27 -10.48 -12.55 -12.24
CA PHE A 27 -10.99 -11.35 -12.95
C PHE A 27 -12.40 -11.54 -13.52
N TYR A 28 -12.78 -12.78 -13.88
CA TYR A 28 -14.07 -13.10 -14.47
C TYR A 28 -15.03 -13.84 -13.51
N SER A 29 -14.74 -13.86 -12.21
CA SER A 29 -15.60 -14.51 -11.20
C SER A 29 -16.96 -13.86 -11.02
N ASP A 30 -17.13 -12.60 -11.43
CA ASP A 30 -18.42 -11.92 -11.49
C ASP A 30 -18.92 -11.96 -12.94
N ASP A 31 -20.19 -12.33 -13.15
CA ASP A 31 -20.91 -12.44 -14.43
C ASP A 31 -20.97 -11.13 -15.28
N THR A 32 -19.93 -10.31 -15.20
CA THR A 32 -19.83 -9.07 -15.95
C THR A 32 -19.33 -9.39 -17.36
N PRO A 33 -20.10 -9.12 -18.43
CA PRO A 33 -19.61 -9.32 -19.78
C PRO A 33 -18.39 -8.46 -19.99
N ALA A 34 -17.26 -9.10 -20.25
CA ALA A 34 -16.02 -8.41 -20.54
C ALA A 34 -16.21 -7.65 -21.87
N ASP A 35 -16.13 -6.35 -21.79
CA ASP A 35 -15.79 -5.51 -22.91
C ASP A 35 -14.43 -6.01 -23.47
N GLU A 36 -14.22 -5.88 -24.79
CA GLU A 36 -13.03 -6.38 -25.46
C GLU A 36 -11.75 -5.81 -24.85
N ALA A 37 -11.76 -4.58 -24.34
CA ALA A 37 -10.66 -3.96 -23.62
C ALA A 37 -10.43 -4.63 -22.26
N ALA A 38 -11.46 -5.00 -21.54
CA ALA A 38 -11.38 -5.69 -20.26
C ALA A 38 -10.79 -7.10 -20.41
N ALA A 39 -10.91 -7.73 -21.58
CA ALA A 39 -10.37 -9.07 -21.83
C ALA A 39 -8.83 -9.13 -21.79
N PHE A 40 -8.14 -8.03 -22.07
CA PHE A 40 -6.67 -7.96 -22.02
C PHE A 40 -6.11 -7.65 -20.64
N LEU A 41 -6.91 -7.10 -19.73
CA LEU A 41 -6.46 -6.66 -18.41
C LEU A 41 -5.87 -7.79 -17.56
N PRO A 42 -6.48 -9.00 -17.46
CA PRO A 42 -5.89 -10.09 -16.68
C PRO A 42 -4.58 -10.59 -17.25
N VAL A 43 -4.45 -10.64 -18.59
CA VAL A 43 -3.21 -11.05 -19.26
C VAL A 43 -2.11 -10.01 -19.02
N ASP A 44 -2.45 -8.74 -19.10
CA ASP A 44 -1.51 -7.64 -18.81
C ASP A 44 -1.07 -7.66 -17.35
N PHE A 45 -1.99 -7.84 -16.40
CA PHE A 45 -1.67 -7.99 -14.97
C PHE A 45 -0.77 -9.21 -14.73
N PHE A 46 -1.10 -10.34 -15.34
CA PHE A 46 -0.31 -11.57 -15.23
C PHE A 46 1.12 -11.37 -15.75
N ALA A 47 1.24 -10.76 -16.93
CA ALA A 47 2.54 -10.56 -17.58
C ALA A 47 3.49 -9.65 -16.76
N HIS A 48 2.95 -8.61 -16.12
CA HIS A 48 3.79 -7.57 -15.50
C HIS A 48 3.90 -7.67 -13.98
N GLN A 49 2.86 -8.13 -13.27
CA GLN A 49 2.77 -7.94 -11.81
C GLN A 49 2.45 -9.21 -11.02
N HIS A 50 1.84 -10.23 -11.64
CA HIS A 50 1.42 -11.42 -10.89
C HIS A 50 2.64 -12.20 -10.36
N PRO A 51 2.72 -12.45 -9.04
CA PRO A 51 3.78 -13.29 -8.48
C PRO A 51 3.52 -14.76 -8.83
N LEU A 52 4.50 -15.42 -9.41
CA LEU A 52 4.51 -16.85 -9.64
C LEU A 52 4.84 -17.64 -8.36
N PRO A 53 4.56 -18.92 -8.28
CA PRO A 53 5.05 -19.78 -7.22
C PRO A 53 6.58 -19.66 -7.09
N GLY A 54 7.06 -19.18 -5.92
CA GLY A 54 8.47 -18.86 -5.69
C GLY A 54 8.79 -17.37 -5.61
N GLY A 55 7.82 -16.48 -5.93
CA GLY A 55 7.93 -15.03 -5.75
C GLY A 55 8.45 -14.26 -6.97
N ASP A 56 8.96 -14.93 -8.00
CA ASP A 56 9.33 -14.28 -9.28
C ASP A 56 8.07 -13.85 -10.02
N THR A 57 8.19 -12.87 -10.93
CA THR A 57 7.15 -12.51 -11.89
C THR A 57 7.42 -13.12 -13.27
N VAL A 58 6.46 -13.01 -14.19
CA VAL A 58 6.69 -13.41 -15.59
C VAL A 58 7.80 -12.58 -16.22
N VAL A 59 7.90 -11.28 -15.88
CA VAL A 59 9.02 -10.41 -16.30
C VAL A 59 10.36 -10.99 -15.85
N ASP A 60 10.48 -11.43 -14.61
CA ASP A 60 11.75 -12.00 -14.10
C ASP A 60 12.13 -13.28 -14.85
N ARG A 61 11.16 -14.13 -15.15
CA ARG A 61 11.38 -15.36 -15.93
C ARG A 61 11.73 -15.05 -17.38
N PHE A 62 11.08 -14.10 -18.00
CA PHE A 62 11.37 -13.67 -19.36
C PHE A 62 12.81 -13.17 -19.48
N LEU A 63 13.25 -12.31 -18.57
CA LEU A 63 14.61 -11.79 -18.53
C LEU A 63 15.66 -12.91 -18.32
N ALA A 64 15.36 -13.86 -17.45
CA ALA A 64 16.28 -14.98 -17.16
C ALA A 64 16.43 -15.98 -18.34
N GLU A 65 15.39 -16.10 -19.16
CA GLU A 65 15.29 -17.15 -20.17
C GLU A 65 15.41 -16.66 -21.62
N THR A 66 15.44 -15.33 -21.84
CA THR A 66 15.59 -14.73 -23.18
C THR A 66 17.04 -14.32 -23.43
N PRO A 67 17.83 -15.14 -24.11
CA PRO A 67 19.22 -14.79 -24.42
C PRO A 67 19.27 -13.71 -25.50
N GLY A 68 20.27 -12.85 -25.41
CA GLY A 68 20.58 -11.87 -26.47
C GLY A 68 19.95 -10.51 -26.31
N LEU A 69 19.22 -10.27 -25.21
CA LEU A 69 18.80 -8.93 -24.84
C LEU A 69 20.03 -8.07 -24.50
N ASP A 70 20.09 -6.88 -25.02
CA ASP A 70 21.12 -5.94 -24.61
C ASP A 70 20.80 -5.34 -23.23
N ARG A 71 21.72 -4.54 -22.70
CA ARG A 71 21.57 -3.97 -21.35
C ARG A 71 20.38 -3.01 -21.26
N ALA A 72 20.12 -2.23 -22.30
CA ALA A 72 19.02 -1.27 -22.33
C ALA A 72 17.68 -2.00 -22.35
N ASP A 73 17.56 -3.06 -23.16
CA ASP A 73 16.40 -3.93 -23.21
C ASP A 73 16.11 -4.59 -21.85
N VAL A 74 17.14 -5.10 -21.18
CA VAL A 74 17.01 -5.70 -19.84
C VAL A 74 16.53 -4.68 -18.82
N GLU A 75 17.10 -3.47 -18.80
CA GLU A 75 16.71 -2.39 -17.89
C GLU A 75 15.26 -1.94 -18.17
N LEU A 76 14.89 -1.80 -19.45
CA LEU A 76 13.53 -1.44 -19.85
C LEU A 76 12.50 -2.50 -19.44
N VAL A 77 12.73 -3.76 -19.79
CA VAL A 77 11.79 -4.86 -19.45
C VAL A 77 11.69 -5.03 -17.93
N ALA A 78 12.79 -4.94 -17.19
CA ALA A 78 12.77 -5.00 -15.73
C ALA A 78 11.92 -3.89 -15.11
N SER A 79 11.87 -2.71 -15.74
CA SER A 79 11.05 -1.60 -15.29
C SER A 79 9.54 -1.82 -15.47
N TRP A 80 9.11 -2.72 -16.36
CA TRP A 80 7.71 -2.99 -16.64
C TRP A 80 6.92 -3.65 -15.48
N LYS A 81 7.60 -4.03 -14.43
CA LYS A 81 6.95 -4.36 -13.14
C LYS A 81 6.34 -3.13 -12.46
N ILE A 82 6.78 -1.92 -12.86
CA ILE A 82 6.24 -0.65 -12.40
C ILE A 82 5.05 -0.30 -13.30
N VAL A 83 3.84 -0.62 -12.84
CA VAL A 83 2.62 -0.29 -13.57
C VAL A 83 1.93 0.89 -12.91
N VAL A 84 1.54 1.88 -13.70
CA VAL A 84 0.66 2.97 -13.28
C VAL A 84 -0.74 2.67 -13.80
N GLU A 85 -1.60 2.28 -12.89
CA GLU A 85 -3.03 2.07 -13.15
C GLU A 85 -3.82 3.26 -12.62
N GLY A 86 -4.88 3.65 -13.32
CA GLY A 86 -5.68 4.78 -12.83
C GLY A 86 -6.78 5.21 -13.80
N VAL A 87 -7.39 6.31 -13.40
CA VAL A 87 -8.32 7.10 -14.22
C VAL A 87 -7.59 8.35 -14.66
N PHE A 88 -7.43 8.49 -15.95
CA PHE A 88 -6.64 9.55 -16.55
C PHE A 88 -7.55 10.52 -17.30
N GLU A 89 -7.33 11.82 -17.12
CA GLU A 89 -7.93 12.86 -17.95
C GLU A 89 -6.96 13.20 -19.08
N VAL A 90 -7.44 13.19 -20.32
CA VAL A 90 -6.69 13.62 -21.49
C VAL A 90 -6.46 15.12 -21.41
N ARG A 91 -5.21 15.56 -21.34
CA ARG A 91 -4.81 16.97 -21.30
C ARG A 91 -4.44 17.51 -22.67
N ALA A 92 -3.77 16.71 -23.45
CA ALA A 92 -3.37 17.04 -24.82
C ALA A 92 -3.12 15.77 -25.63
N VAL A 93 -3.27 15.87 -26.92
CA VAL A 93 -2.97 14.80 -27.89
C VAL A 93 -2.05 15.40 -28.96
N ASP A 94 -0.96 14.70 -29.26
CA ASP A 94 -0.14 14.95 -30.45
C ASP A 94 -0.15 13.72 -31.38
N ASP A 95 0.53 13.83 -32.54
CA ASP A 95 0.51 12.74 -33.54
C ASP A 95 1.04 11.40 -33.02
N ALA A 96 1.90 11.41 -31.99
CA ALA A 96 2.61 10.25 -31.49
C ALA A 96 2.26 9.90 -30.05
N ALA A 97 1.84 10.86 -29.22
CA ALA A 97 1.67 10.70 -27.79
C ALA A 97 0.41 11.40 -27.25
N VAL A 98 0.00 10.99 -26.08
CA VAL A 98 -1.07 11.63 -25.32
C VAL A 98 -0.55 12.05 -23.95
N LEU A 99 -0.92 13.24 -23.47
CA LEU A 99 -0.68 13.68 -22.10
C LEU A 99 -1.89 13.32 -21.24
N LEU A 100 -1.66 12.45 -20.28
CA LEU A 100 -2.66 11.89 -19.39
C LEU A 100 -2.42 12.37 -17.95
N PHE A 101 -3.41 13.04 -17.36
CA PHE A 101 -3.39 13.45 -15.97
C PHE A 101 -4.12 12.40 -15.12
N ASN A 102 -3.42 11.72 -14.23
CA ASN A 102 -4.00 10.68 -13.38
C ASN A 102 -4.75 11.31 -12.19
N LEU A 103 -6.03 11.01 -12.04
CA LEU A 103 -6.86 11.51 -10.95
C LEU A 103 -6.51 10.88 -9.58
N VAL A 104 -5.74 9.77 -9.56
CA VAL A 104 -5.34 9.07 -8.34
C VAL A 104 -4.10 9.70 -7.70
N ASP A 105 -3.09 10.05 -8.49
CA ASP A 105 -1.81 10.58 -7.99
C ASP A 105 -1.50 12.02 -8.42
N GLU A 106 -2.37 12.65 -9.24
CA GLU A 106 -2.20 14.01 -9.78
C GLU A 106 -0.90 14.21 -10.58
N LEU A 107 -0.33 13.16 -11.16
CA LEU A 107 0.80 13.24 -12.03
C LEU A 107 0.37 13.26 -13.50
N VAL A 108 1.20 13.91 -14.33
CA VAL A 108 1.02 13.90 -15.78
C VAL A 108 1.97 12.89 -16.40
N TYR A 109 1.40 12.02 -17.23
CA TYR A 109 2.09 10.94 -17.93
C TYR A 109 2.04 11.21 -19.43
N ARG A 110 3.20 11.31 -20.08
CA ARG A 110 3.29 11.34 -21.54
C ARG A 110 3.31 9.89 -22.01
N ALA A 111 2.24 9.46 -22.68
CA ALA A 111 2.04 8.04 -23.02
C ALA A 111 2.01 7.83 -24.53
N PHE A 112 2.66 6.76 -24.97
CA PHE A 112 2.68 6.26 -26.35
C PHE A 112 1.79 5.03 -26.48
N SER A 113 1.42 4.71 -27.74
CA SER A 113 0.73 3.47 -28.08
C SER A 113 1.63 2.57 -28.94
N ASN A 114 1.50 1.27 -28.76
CA ASN A 114 2.10 0.28 -29.66
C ASN A 114 1.27 0.01 -30.93
N LEU A 115 0.11 0.65 -31.07
CA LEU A 115 -0.75 0.50 -32.25
C LEU A 115 -0.36 1.39 -33.44
N GLY A 116 0.70 2.21 -33.28
CA GLY A 116 1.24 3.06 -34.33
C GLY A 116 0.54 4.41 -34.47
N GLU A 117 0.79 5.08 -35.61
CA GLU A 117 0.22 6.39 -35.90
C GLU A 117 -1.31 6.35 -35.95
N GLY A 118 -1.95 7.37 -35.40
CA GLY A 118 -3.41 7.46 -35.34
C GLY A 118 -4.06 6.71 -34.17
N ALA A 119 -3.29 6.03 -33.31
CA ALA A 119 -3.85 5.33 -32.13
C ALA A 119 -4.65 6.25 -31.20
N PHE A 120 -4.34 7.55 -31.21
CA PHE A 120 -4.98 8.56 -30.37
C PHE A 120 -5.93 9.49 -31.14
N ALA A 121 -6.20 9.23 -32.44
CA ALA A 121 -7.00 10.12 -33.30
C ALA A 121 -8.44 10.34 -32.77
N ALA A 122 -8.96 9.43 -31.96
CA ALA A 122 -10.29 9.55 -31.36
C ALA A 122 -10.29 10.22 -29.97
N LEU A 123 -9.11 10.56 -29.42
CA LEU A 123 -9.00 11.18 -28.11
C LEU A 123 -9.03 12.72 -28.24
N GLU A 124 -9.78 13.33 -27.35
CA GLU A 124 -9.90 14.78 -27.24
C GLU A 124 -9.59 15.23 -25.80
N PRO A 125 -9.01 16.42 -25.59
CA PRO A 125 -8.84 16.99 -24.26
C PRO A 125 -10.16 17.00 -23.47
N GLY A 126 -10.11 16.60 -22.20
CA GLY A 126 -11.27 16.45 -21.32
C GLY A 126 -11.95 15.07 -21.35
N MET A 127 -11.61 14.21 -22.32
CA MET A 127 -12.00 12.80 -22.25
C MET A 127 -11.29 12.10 -21.09
N LEU A 128 -11.85 10.98 -20.65
CA LEU A 128 -11.31 10.18 -19.56
C LEU A 128 -10.92 8.80 -20.07
N VAL A 129 -9.79 8.31 -19.57
CA VAL A 129 -9.21 7.04 -19.96
C VAL A 129 -8.99 6.22 -18.70
N VAL A 130 -9.56 5.02 -18.64
CA VAL A 130 -9.22 4.03 -17.61
C VAL A 130 -8.24 3.04 -18.21
N GLY A 131 -7.05 2.91 -17.63
CA GLY A 131 -6.02 2.10 -18.25
C GLY A 131 -4.79 1.90 -17.38
N ARG A 132 -3.78 1.31 -18.01
CA ARG A 132 -2.51 0.92 -17.38
C ARG A 132 -1.35 1.38 -18.25
N LEU A 133 -0.35 1.94 -17.59
CA LEU A 133 0.86 2.45 -18.23
C LEU A 133 2.07 1.69 -17.68
N ILE A 134 3.03 1.37 -18.56
CA ILE A 134 4.35 0.83 -18.20
C ILE A 134 5.43 1.79 -18.65
N PRO A 135 6.60 1.82 -18.01
CA PRO A 135 7.70 2.70 -18.40
C PRO A 135 8.18 2.48 -19.83
N LEU A 136 8.51 3.57 -20.50
CA LEU A 136 9.18 3.59 -21.78
C LEU A 136 10.25 4.71 -21.73
N ASP A 137 11.44 4.37 -21.27
CA ASP A 137 12.51 5.31 -20.98
C ASP A 137 12.07 6.42 -19.99
N ALA A 138 12.03 7.67 -20.44
CA ALA A 138 11.55 8.82 -19.67
C ALA A 138 10.02 9.03 -19.79
N ASP A 139 9.36 8.26 -20.63
CA ASP A 139 7.94 8.34 -20.95
C ASP A 139 7.21 7.04 -20.55
N TRP A 140 6.00 6.85 -21.06
CA TRP A 140 5.15 5.71 -20.73
C TRP A 140 4.56 5.07 -21.98
N LEU A 141 4.26 3.78 -21.89
CA LEU A 141 3.55 3.03 -22.92
C LEU A 141 2.21 2.57 -22.36
N ILE A 142 1.12 2.76 -23.12
CA ILE A 142 -0.18 2.17 -22.78
C ILE A 142 -0.04 0.65 -22.88
N SER A 143 -0.23 -0.01 -21.74
CA SER A 143 0.09 -1.43 -21.59
C SER A 143 -0.98 -2.33 -22.21
N ALA A 144 -2.26 -2.01 -22.00
CA ALA A 144 -3.40 -2.74 -22.55
C ALA A 144 -4.37 -1.75 -23.22
N PRO A 145 -5.28 -2.20 -24.10
CA PRO A 145 -6.33 -1.34 -24.66
C PRO A 145 -7.07 -0.62 -23.54
N PRO A 146 -7.08 0.72 -23.52
CA PRO A 146 -7.74 1.45 -22.45
C PRO A 146 -9.23 1.60 -22.71
N ALA A 147 -10.02 1.70 -21.65
CA ALA A 147 -11.41 2.11 -21.77
C ALA A 147 -11.49 3.64 -21.88
N VAL A 148 -12.07 4.12 -22.98
CA VAL A 148 -12.20 5.55 -23.28
C VAL A 148 -13.62 6.02 -23.01
N HIS A 149 -13.75 7.12 -22.28
CA HIS A 149 -15.02 7.70 -21.88
C HIS A 149 -15.08 9.18 -22.23
N THR A 150 -16.26 9.66 -22.57
CA THR A 150 -16.50 11.09 -22.78
C THR A 150 -16.45 11.85 -21.46
N ALA A 151 -16.32 13.18 -21.51
CA ALA A 151 -16.33 14.04 -20.33
C ALA A 151 -17.62 13.87 -19.46
N GLY A 152 -18.73 13.41 -20.05
CA GLY A 152 -19.95 13.14 -19.32
C GLY A 152 -19.86 12.01 -18.28
N ALA A 153 -18.86 11.15 -18.36
CA ALA A 153 -18.63 10.07 -17.38
C ALA A 153 -17.76 10.53 -16.17
N ARG A 154 -17.38 11.82 -16.10
CA ARG A 154 -16.41 12.33 -15.11
C ARG A 154 -16.81 12.01 -13.68
N GLU A 155 -18.06 12.25 -13.30
CA GLU A 155 -18.54 12.01 -11.92
C GLU A 155 -18.34 10.54 -11.50
N THR A 156 -18.81 9.60 -12.30
CA THR A 156 -18.64 8.16 -12.04
C THR A 156 -17.16 7.76 -11.99
N LEU A 157 -16.33 8.32 -12.87
CA LEU A 157 -14.91 7.97 -12.93
C LEU A 157 -14.08 8.60 -11.80
N VAL A 158 -14.48 9.76 -11.28
CA VAL A 158 -13.90 10.31 -10.04
C VAL A 158 -14.21 9.41 -8.84
N GLU A 159 -15.42 8.81 -8.74
CA GLU A 159 -15.71 7.80 -7.74
C GLU A 159 -14.82 6.56 -7.88
N VAL A 160 -14.55 6.12 -9.11
CA VAL A 160 -13.60 5.02 -9.37
C VAL A 160 -12.21 5.40 -8.89
N ALA A 161 -11.73 6.60 -9.23
CA ALA A 161 -10.42 7.10 -8.78
C ALA A 161 -10.34 7.17 -7.25
N ALA A 162 -11.41 7.62 -6.58
CA ALA A 162 -11.49 7.66 -5.12
C ALA A 162 -11.40 6.26 -4.50
N ARG A 163 -12.10 5.27 -5.06
CA ARG A 163 -12.00 3.87 -4.61
C ARG A 163 -10.62 3.29 -4.82
N LEU A 164 -9.96 3.58 -5.94
CA LEU A 164 -8.59 3.17 -6.21
C LEU A 164 -7.61 3.80 -5.20
N ALA A 165 -7.73 5.10 -4.93
CA ALA A 165 -6.90 5.80 -3.95
C ALA A 165 -7.05 5.24 -2.53
N LEU A 166 -8.26 4.82 -2.14
CA LEU A 166 -8.52 4.19 -0.85
C LEU A 166 -8.01 2.75 -0.76
N ALA A 167 -8.14 1.98 -1.84
CA ALA A 167 -7.68 0.60 -1.90
C ALA A 167 -6.16 0.51 -2.04
N HIS A 168 -5.55 1.50 -2.70
CA HIS A 168 -4.13 1.55 -3.07
C HIS A 168 -3.51 2.90 -2.72
N PRO A 169 -3.39 3.25 -1.42
CA PRO A 169 -2.82 4.52 -1.00
C PRO A 169 -1.38 4.71 -1.50
N GLU A 170 -0.64 3.63 -1.71
CA GLU A 170 0.71 3.65 -2.29
C GLU A 170 0.74 4.27 -3.71
N TRP A 171 -0.36 4.23 -4.45
CA TRP A 171 -0.44 4.88 -5.77
C TRP A 171 -0.51 6.39 -5.65
N VAL A 172 -1.24 6.91 -4.66
CA VAL A 172 -1.30 8.35 -4.36
C VAL A 172 0.10 8.88 -4.00
N PHE A 173 0.87 8.10 -3.27
CA PHE A 173 2.21 8.46 -2.81
C PHE A 173 3.31 8.39 -3.88
N ARG A 174 3.00 8.01 -5.12
CA ARG A 174 3.89 8.23 -6.26
C ARG A 174 4.15 9.73 -6.47
N ASN A 175 3.18 10.57 -6.13
CA ASN A 175 3.34 12.02 -6.13
C ASN A 175 4.08 12.47 -4.85
N PRO A 176 5.31 13.01 -4.98
CA PRO A 176 6.10 13.42 -3.82
C PRO A 176 5.46 14.57 -3.04
N VAL A 177 4.65 15.40 -3.70
CA VAL A 177 3.93 16.50 -3.04
C VAL A 177 2.83 15.92 -2.14
N LEU A 178 2.02 14.99 -2.65
CA LEU A 178 0.98 14.33 -1.87
C LEU A 178 1.58 13.51 -0.73
N LEU A 179 2.70 12.84 -0.96
CA LEU A 179 3.44 12.12 0.09
C LEU A 179 3.93 13.07 1.20
N ALA A 180 4.46 14.25 0.82
CA ALA A 180 4.89 15.25 1.79
C ALA A 180 3.72 15.81 2.61
N GLN A 181 2.58 16.09 1.98
CA GLN A 181 1.35 16.51 2.64
C GLN A 181 0.83 15.45 3.63
N ALA A 182 0.82 14.17 3.22
CA ALA A 182 0.43 13.06 4.08
C ALA A 182 1.30 12.98 5.33
N ARG A 183 2.62 13.07 5.17
CA ARG A 183 3.57 13.06 6.29
C ARG A 183 3.36 14.23 7.24
N GLU A 184 3.12 15.43 6.72
CA GLU A 184 2.85 16.60 7.57
C GLU A 184 1.51 16.45 8.31
N THR A 185 0.48 15.96 7.65
CA THR A 185 -0.81 15.65 8.29
C THR A 185 -0.63 14.63 9.41
N GLN A 186 0.12 13.55 9.16
CA GLN A 186 0.40 12.52 10.18
C GLN A 186 1.18 13.10 11.38
N ARG A 187 2.18 13.98 11.13
CA ARG A 187 2.87 14.68 12.21
C ARG A 187 1.94 15.58 13.02
N ALA A 188 1.03 16.30 12.35
CA ALA A 188 0.03 17.13 13.03
C ALA A 188 -0.90 16.28 13.90
N GLN A 189 -1.35 15.12 13.40
CA GLN A 189 -2.16 14.18 14.19
C GLN A 189 -1.38 13.62 15.39
N ARG A 190 -0.07 13.30 15.23
CA ARG A 190 0.77 12.88 16.36
C ARG A 190 0.90 13.97 17.41
N ARG A 191 1.07 15.23 17.01
CA ARG A 191 1.06 16.36 17.96
C ARG A 191 -0.25 16.44 18.74
N CYS A 192 -1.40 16.33 18.06
CA CYS A 192 -2.72 16.30 18.70
C CYS A 192 -2.87 15.10 19.66
N PHE A 193 -2.38 13.93 19.28
CA PHE A 193 -2.39 12.74 20.14
C PHE A 193 -1.58 12.97 21.42
N THR A 194 -0.35 13.47 21.27
CA THR A 194 0.54 13.75 22.42
C THR A 194 -0.02 14.89 23.30
N GLU A 195 -0.68 15.90 22.71
CA GLU A 195 -1.34 16.97 23.44
C GLU A 195 -2.53 16.44 24.27
N TYR A 196 -3.31 15.54 23.70
CA TYR A 196 -4.51 14.99 24.35
C TYR A 196 -4.17 13.99 25.46
N PHE A 197 -3.22 13.10 25.22
CA PHE A 197 -2.86 12.00 26.12
C PHE A 197 -1.62 12.27 26.98
N GLY A 198 -0.85 13.30 26.69
CA GLY A 198 0.41 13.61 27.38
C GLY A 198 1.62 12.78 26.97
N ALA A 199 1.44 11.76 26.12
CA ALA A 199 2.51 10.87 25.62
C ALA A 199 2.13 10.30 24.26
N ASP A 200 3.10 9.75 23.53
CA ASP A 200 2.90 9.08 22.24
C ASP A 200 2.62 7.56 22.38
N LEU A 201 2.66 7.06 23.61
CA LEU A 201 2.26 5.72 23.99
C LEU A 201 1.47 5.76 25.29
N ILE A 202 0.26 5.21 25.28
CA ILE A 202 -0.59 5.04 26.47
C ILE A 202 -1.14 3.62 26.53
N VAL A 203 -1.45 3.17 27.73
CA VAL A 203 -2.06 1.86 27.97
C VAL A 203 -3.38 2.08 28.69
N LEU A 204 -4.46 1.55 28.13
CA LEU A 204 -5.82 1.70 28.66
C LEU A 204 -6.46 0.32 28.89
N PRO A 205 -7.42 0.21 29.82
CA PRO A 205 -8.33 -0.94 29.85
C PRO A 205 -9.07 -1.05 28.51
N GLY A 206 -9.25 -2.26 27.98
CA GLY A 206 -9.96 -2.48 26.72
C GLY A 206 -11.38 -1.88 26.73
N ALA A 207 -12.07 -1.95 27.87
CA ALA A 207 -13.41 -1.38 28.05
C ALA A 207 -13.47 0.14 27.84
N ASP A 208 -12.37 0.86 28.10
CA ASP A 208 -12.33 2.33 28.01
C ASP A 208 -11.90 2.84 26.64
N VAL A 209 -11.40 1.97 25.75
CA VAL A 209 -10.81 2.34 24.44
C VAL A 209 -11.81 3.12 23.58
N ALA A 210 -13.05 2.67 23.49
CA ALA A 210 -14.06 3.30 22.64
C ALA A 210 -14.32 4.76 23.04
N GLU A 211 -14.47 5.03 24.33
CA GLU A 211 -14.70 6.37 24.86
C GLU A 211 -13.49 7.27 24.66
N MET A 212 -12.29 6.77 25.00
CA MET A 212 -11.05 7.54 24.89
C MET A 212 -10.70 7.88 23.44
N VAL A 213 -10.91 6.95 22.50
CA VAL A 213 -10.70 7.18 21.07
C VAL A 213 -11.71 8.20 20.54
N ARG A 214 -12.98 8.11 20.93
CA ARG A 214 -14.00 9.08 20.54
C ARG A 214 -13.64 10.49 21.03
N GLY A 215 -13.20 10.62 22.29
CA GLY A 215 -12.73 11.90 22.85
C GLY A 215 -11.52 12.46 22.10
N TYR A 216 -10.55 11.61 21.79
CA TYR A 216 -9.38 12.00 21.00
C TYR A 216 -9.75 12.46 19.57
N LEU A 217 -10.62 11.73 18.88
CA LEU A 217 -11.06 12.11 17.53
C LEU A 217 -11.81 13.45 17.53
N ALA A 218 -12.65 13.70 18.55
CA ALA A 218 -13.31 14.99 18.72
C ALA A 218 -12.30 16.14 18.96
N HIS A 219 -11.27 15.90 19.79
CA HIS A 219 -10.17 16.84 19.99
C HIS A 219 -9.39 17.09 18.69
N GLN A 220 -9.08 16.04 17.94
CA GLN A 220 -8.38 16.15 16.65
C GLN A 220 -9.16 17.00 15.65
N VAL A 221 -10.48 16.78 15.51
CA VAL A 221 -11.34 17.60 14.63
C VAL A 221 -11.37 19.05 15.09
N ALA A 222 -11.48 19.31 16.39
CA ALA A 222 -11.45 20.67 16.92
C ALA A 222 -10.13 21.40 16.65
N ARG A 223 -9.01 20.69 16.60
CA ARG A 223 -7.67 21.27 16.42
C ARG A 223 -7.24 21.38 14.97
N LEU A 224 -7.54 20.38 14.15
CA LEU A 224 -7.07 20.26 12.76
C LEU A 224 -8.17 20.54 11.73
N GLY A 225 -9.41 20.61 12.17
CA GLY A 225 -10.56 20.68 11.26
C GLY A 225 -10.92 19.29 10.69
N GLY A 226 -11.84 19.29 9.76
CA GLY A 226 -12.34 18.09 9.09
C GLY A 226 -13.79 17.77 9.45
N PRO A 227 -14.35 16.72 8.84
CA PRO A 227 -15.70 16.28 9.15
C PRO A 227 -15.76 15.71 10.58
N PRO A 228 -16.92 15.76 11.22
CA PRO A 228 -17.10 15.14 12.53
C PRO A 228 -16.75 13.66 12.46
N PRO A 229 -16.12 13.10 13.52
CA PRO A 229 -15.73 11.70 13.52
C PRO A 229 -16.98 10.83 13.35
N ARG A 230 -16.88 9.82 12.49
CA ARG A 230 -17.92 8.80 12.44
C ARG A 230 -17.90 8.01 13.74
N ASP A 231 -19.07 7.56 14.17
CA ASP A 231 -19.18 6.65 15.32
C ASP A 231 -18.62 5.29 14.86
N ILE A 232 -17.35 5.06 15.13
CA ILE A 232 -16.66 3.82 14.79
C ILE A 232 -16.36 3.12 16.11
N ASP A 233 -17.06 2.03 16.35
CA ASP A 233 -16.74 1.16 17.47
C ASP A 233 -15.42 0.42 17.20
N PRO A 234 -14.48 0.43 18.15
CA PRO A 234 -13.28 -0.37 18.04
C PRO A 234 -13.63 -1.87 17.86
N PRO A 235 -12.83 -2.63 17.11
CA PRO A 235 -13.05 -4.07 16.94
C PRO A 235 -13.18 -4.81 18.27
N ALA A 236 -14.07 -5.79 18.34
CA ALA A 236 -14.33 -6.59 19.54
C ALA A 236 -13.08 -7.16 20.24
N PRO A 237 -12.02 -7.62 19.54
CA PRO A 237 -10.79 -8.04 20.17
C PRO A 237 -10.09 -6.97 21.00
N LEU A 238 -10.23 -5.68 20.63
CA LEU A 238 -9.65 -4.57 21.39
C LEU A 238 -10.47 -4.27 22.64
N THR A 239 -11.82 -4.19 22.50
CA THR A 239 -12.70 -3.87 23.63
C THR A 239 -12.78 -5.01 24.65
N ALA A 240 -12.55 -6.24 24.24
CA ALA A 240 -12.49 -7.42 25.12
C ALA A 240 -11.11 -7.64 25.76
N ALA A 241 -10.07 -6.98 25.28
CA ALA A 241 -8.71 -7.11 25.82
C ALA A 241 -8.64 -6.55 27.25
N ARG A 242 -7.81 -7.13 28.10
CA ARG A 242 -7.54 -6.59 29.44
C ARG A 242 -6.95 -5.18 29.37
N THR A 243 -6.02 -5.00 28.46
CA THR A 243 -5.34 -3.74 28.18
C THR A 243 -5.10 -3.55 26.70
N VAL A 244 -5.16 -2.29 26.27
CA VAL A 244 -4.81 -1.91 24.89
C VAL A 244 -3.76 -0.82 24.92
N GLY A 245 -2.66 -1.02 24.22
CA GLY A 245 -1.67 0.02 23.94
C GLY A 245 -2.11 0.85 22.75
N LEU A 246 -2.17 2.15 22.90
CA LEU A 246 -2.28 3.10 21.80
C LEU A 246 -0.89 3.72 21.58
N ILE A 247 -0.32 3.51 20.41
CA ILE A 247 1.01 4.03 20.07
C ILE A 247 0.88 4.88 18.82
N PHE A 248 1.25 6.17 18.92
CA PHE A 248 1.37 7.02 17.75
C PHE A 248 2.84 7.08 17.32
N ASP A 249 3.20 6.22 16.38
CA ASP A 249 4.52 6.20 15.78
C ASP A 249 4.63 7.27 14.67
N GLU A 250 5.79 7.91 14.53
CA GLU A 250 5.97 8.96 13.54
C GLU A 250 5.86 8.44 12.10
N ALA A 251 6.35 7.24 11.85
CA ALA A 251 6.36 6.65 10.51
C ALA A 251 5.13 5.77 10.25
N ALA A 252 4.72 4.95 11.24
CA ALA A 252 3.64 3.97 11.10
C ALA A 252 2.26 4.50 11.52
N GLY A 253 2.16 5.74 12.03
CA GLY A 253 0.90 6.33 12.48
C GLY A 253 0.37 5.74 13.79
N LEU A 254 -0.96 5.86 14.02
CA LEU A 254 -1.63 5.38 15.22
C LEU A 254 -1.93 3.89 15.12
N GLY A 255 -1.36 3.11 16.03
CA GLY A 255 -1.61 1.68 16.17
C GLY A 255 -2.32 1.33 17.48
N TYR A 256 -3.13 0.25 17.45
CA TYR A 256 -3.87 -0.29 18.58
C TYR A 256 -3.41 -1.72 18.83
N TYR A 257 -3.01 -2.02 20.07
CA TYR A 257 -2.31 -3.27 20.41
C TYR A 257 -2.95 -3.95 21.62
N ALA A 258 -3.69 -5.02 21.37
CA ALA A 258 -4.37 -5.79 22.41
C ALA A 258 -3.37 -6.45 23.36
N GLU A 259 -3.70 -6.54 24.67
CA GLU A 259 -2.89 -7.14 25.74
C GLU A 259 -1.51 -6.49 25.91
N PHE A 260 -1.37 -5.20 25.52
CA PHE A 260 -0.07 -4.52 25.54
C PHE A 260 0.51 -4.39 26.96
N GLY A 261 -0.33 -4.18 28.01
CA GLY A 261 0.15 -4.14 29.39
C GLY A 261 0.80 -5.46 29.84
N GLN A 262 0.26 -6.60 29.37
CA GLN A 262 0.88 -7.90 29.63
C GLN A 262 2.22 -8.05 28.88
N LEU A 263 2.33 -7.46 27.70
CA LEU A 263 3.59 -7.42 26.97
C LEU A 263 4.62 -6.53 27.71
N GLU A 264 4.21 -5.38 28.27
CA GLU A 264 5.07 -4.53 29.11
C GLU A 264 5.54 -5.26 30.37
N GLU A 265 4.62 -6.00 31.05
CA GLU A 265 5.00 -6.85 32.20
C GLU A 265 6.12 -7.82 31.83
N LEU A 266 6.04 -8.47 30.68
CA LEU A 266 7.06 -9.40 30.19
C LEU A 266 8.43 -8.71 29.97
N PHE A 267 8.44 -7.53 29.38
CA PHE A 267 9.69 -6.77 29.18
C PHE A 267 10.25 -6.19 30.48
N ASN A 268 9.39 -5.95 31.48
CA ASN A 268 9.83 -5.56 32.82
C ASN A 268 10.37 -6.73 33.66
N ASP A 269 9.83 -7.94 33.42
CA ASP A 269 10.29 -9.19 34.06
C ASP A 269 10.47 -10.30 33.00
N PRO A 270 11.67 -10.42 32.40
CA PRO A 270 11.95 -11.43 31.37
C PRO A 270 11.74 -12.89 31.83
N SER A 271 11.74 -13.17 33.16
CA SER A 271 11.50 -14.49 33.66
C SER A 271 10.09 -15.02 33.35
N LEU A 272 9.14 -14.12 33.05
CA LEU A 272 7.76 -14.47 32.69
C LEU A 272 7.66 -15.19 31.34
N VAL A 273 8.68 -15.16 30.49
CA VAL A 273 8.69 -15.84 29.18
C VAL A 273 8.54 -17.37 29.31
N VAL A 274 8.84 -17.95 30.46
CA VAL A 274 8.64 -19.39 30.71
C VAL A 274 7.14 -19.77 30.82
N ARG A 275 6.28 -18.81 31.15
CA ARG A 275 4.83 -18.98 31.23
C ARG A 275 4.20 -18.98 29.85
N ALA A 276 3.38 -20.00 29.56
CA ALA A 276 2.77 -20.15 28.21
C ALA A 276 2.04 -18.89 27.73
N ALA A 277 1.21 -18.28 28.59
CA ALA A 277 0.43 -17.09 28.21
C ALA A 277 1.31 -15.92 27.71
N TYR A 278 2.44 -15.65 28.35
CA TYR A 278 3.36 -14.58 27.91
C TYR A 278 4.14 -14.97 26.65
N ARG A 279 4.53 -16.24 26.55
CA ARG A 279 5.24 -16.75 25.36
C ARG A 279 4.36 -16.73 24.13
N ASP A 280 3.11 -17.13 24.27
CA ASP A 280 2.12 -17.15 23.18
C ASP A 280 1.79 -15.73 22.74
N LEU A 281 1.62 -14.80 23.68
CA LEU A 281 1.42 -13.37 23.39
C LEU A 281 2.61 -12.80 22.62
N LEU A 282 3.84 -12.99 23.12
CA LEU A 282 5.04 -12.51 22.44
C LEU A 282 5.21 -13.12 21.04
N SER A 283 4.89 -14.42 20.91
CA SER A 283 4.91 -15.10 19.62
C SER A 283 3.87 -14.53 18.66
N ALA A 284 2.67 -14.19 19.12
CA ALA A 284 1.63 -13.54 18.33
C ALA A 284 2.08 -12.14 17.86
N TYR A 285 2.68 -11.36 18.76
CA TYR A 285 3.25 -10.05 18.40
C TYR A 285 4.40 -10.15 17.39
N LEU A 286 5.27 -11.16 17.54
CA LEU A 286 6.40 -11.35 16.62
C LEU A 286 5.98 -11.88 15.24
N ARG A 287 5.01 -12.81 15.17
CA ARG A 287 4.69 -13.57 13.97
C ARG A 287 3.38 -13.18 13.30
N GLY A 288 2.51 -12.41 13.98
CA GLY A 288 1.23 -11.99 13.43
C GLY A 288 1.44 -10.98 12.29
N ASP A 289 0.97 -11.30 11.09
CA ASP A 289 1.14 -10.47 9.89
C ASP A 289 0.43 -9.12 10.00
N THR A 290 -0.66 -9.05 10.76
CA THR A 290 -1.45 -7.83 10.97
C THR A 290 -0.91 -6.93 12.07
N VAL A 291 0.06 -7.41 12.88
CA VAL A 291 0.67 -6.64 13.96
C VAL A 291 1.96 -6.01 13.48
N SER A 292 2.07 -4.69 13.54
CA SER A 292 3.31 -3.99 13.16
C SER A 292 4.46 -4.30 14.12
N PRO A 293 5.73 -4.10 13.73
CA PRO A 293 6.87 -4.30 14.62
C PRO A 293 6.98 -3.23 15.71
N VAL A 294 6.27 -2.10 15.59
CA VAL A 294 6.36 -0.92 16.46
C VAL A 294 6.29 -1.24 17.96
N PRO A 295 5.33 -2.06 18.47
CA PRO A 295 5.27 -2.34 19.90
C PRO A 295 6.54 -3.00 20.44
N LEU A 296 7.08 -3.97 19.70
CA LEU A 296 8.30 -4.68 20.09
C LEU A 296 9.53 -3.78 20.03
N GLN A 297 9.61 -2.93 19.00
CA GLN A 297 10.68 -1.92 18.88
C GLN A 297 10.63 -0.93 20.04
N ARG A 298 9.47 -0.36 20.37
CA ARG A 298 9.29 0.62 21.45
C ARG A 298 9.63 0.06 22.81
N LEU A 299 9.27 -1.20 23.10
CA LEU A 299 9.63 -1.86 24.35
C LEU A 299 11.13 -2.17 24.43
N ALA A 300 11.72 -2.61 23.33
CA ALA A 300 13.14 -2.92 23.27
C ALA A 300 14.03 -1.65 23.31
N GLU A 301 13.58 -0.53 22.75
CA GLU A 301 14.27 0.76 22.83
C GLU A 301 14.37 1.29 24.28
N ARG A 302 13.36 0.98 25.11
CA ARG A 302 13.38 1.37 26.54
C ARG A 302 14.46 0.63 27.33
N ASP A 303 14.66 -0.67 27.04
CA ASP A 303 15.65 -1.53 27.70
C ASP A 303 16.09 -2.66 26.76
N PRO A 304 17.15 -2.42 25.94
CA PRO A 304 17.66 -3.42 25.01
C PRO A 304 18.21 -4.69 25.69
N ALA A 305 18.71 -4.54 26.92
CA ALA A 305 19.25 -5.68 27.67
C ALA A 305 18.11 -6.65 28.05
N ARG A 306 17.01 -6.13 28.62
CA ARG A 306 15.82 -6.94 28.92
C ARG A 306 15.19 -7.51 27.66
N ALA A 307 15.10 -6.76 26.57
CA ALA A 307 14.66 -7.29 25.29
C ALA A 307 15.52 -8.48 24.84
N SER A 308 16.83 -8.39 25.01
CA SER A 308 17.74 -9.52 24.72
C SER A 308 17.40 -10.76 25.56
N GLU A 309 17.11 -10.61 26.84
CA GLU A 309 16.72 -11.72 27.74
C GLU A 309 15.35 -12.30 27.34
N VAL A 310 14.35 -11.46 27.06
CA VAL A 310 13.01 -11.87 26.61
C VAL A 310 13.10 -12.70 25.33
N PHE A 311 13.80 -12.21 24.32
CA PHE A 311 13.92 -12.94 23.04
C PHE A 311 14.86 -14.14 23.13
N ALA A 312 15.90 -14.12 23.98
CA ALA A 312 16.70 -15.31 24.27
C ALA A 312 15.84 -16.43 24.85
N GLY A 313 14.92 -16.08 25.77
CA GLY A 313 13.98 -17.03 26.36
C GLY A 313 12.95 -17.57 25.34
N LEU A 314 12.37 -16.69 24.49
CA LEU A 314 11.42 -17.09 23.46
C LEU A 314 12.05 -18.06 22.43
N LEU A 315 13.25 -17.72 21.96
CA LEU A 315 13.95 -18.44 20.90
C LEU A 315 14.73 -19.67 21.42
N GLY A 316 14.86 -19.84 22.74
CA GLY A 316 15.73 -20.85 23.34
C GLY A 316 17.21 -20.62 23.01
N ARG A 317 17.61 -19.39 22.73
CA ARG A 317 18.90 -19.02 22.15
C ARG A 317 19.73 -18.21 23.17
N LYS A 318 20.58 -18.88 23.92
CA LYS A 318 21.48 -18.22 24.86
C LYS A 318 22.39 -17.23 24.12
N GLY A 319 22.51 -16.01 24.66
CA GLY A 319 23.36 -14.96 24.10
C GLY A 319 22.74 -14.23 22.89
N PHE A 320 21.41 -14.30 22.73
CA PHE A 320 20.71 -13.39 21.81
C PHE A 320 20.93 -11.96 22.27
N ASP A 321 21.28 -11.09 21.34
CA ASP A 321 21.52 -9.67 21.55
C ASP A 321 20.58 -8.86 20.63
N TRP A 322 19.69 -8.08 21.25
CA TRP A 322 18.70 -7.30 20.53
C TRP A 322 19.31 -6.22 19.65
N GLU A 323 20.32 -5.50 20.15
CA GLU A 323 20.94 -4.41 19.37
C GLU A 323 21.61 -4.91 18.08
N ARG A 324 22.11 -6.15 18.11
CA ARG A 324 22.76 -6.78 16.95
C ARG A 324 21.79 -7.54 16.04
N SER A 325 20.74 -8.14 16.61
CA SER A 325 19.95 -9.16 15.92
C SER A 325 18.46 -8.87 15.90
N GLY A 326 17.97 -7.86 16.65
CA GLY A 326 16.55 -7.57 16.80
C GLY A 326 15.91 -7.15 15.49
N GLU A 327 16.54 -6.26 14.74
CA GLU A 327 16.02 -5.85 13.42
C GLU A 327 15.98 -7.01 12.43
N LEU A 328 17.02 -7.85 12.39
CA LEU A 328 17.03 -9.04 11.53
C LEU A 328 15.93 -10.02 11.91
N LEU A 329 15.67 -10.19 13.21
CA LEU A 329 14.56 -11.03 13.69
C LEU A 329 13.22 -10.48 13.24
N LEU A 330 12.99 -9.17 13.38
CA LEU A 330 11.74 -8.53 12.94
C LEU A 330 11.57 -8.64 11.42
N ARG A 331 12.61 -8.38 10.63
CA ARG A 331 12.58 -8.52 9.17
C ARG A 331 12.26 -9.95 8.74
N ALA A 332 12.80 -10.95 9.42
CA ALA A 332 12.55 -12.37 9.11
C ALA A 332 11.10 -12.78 9.39
N HIS A 333 10.46 -12.20 10.40
CA HIS A 333 9.10 -12.55 10.79
C HIS A 333 8.02 -11.62 10.25
N LYS A 334 8.39 -10.42 9.81
CA LYS A 334 7.48 -9.37 9.30
C LYS A 334 7.99 -8.74 8.00
N PRO A 335 8.30 -9.56 6.97
CA PRO A 335 8.94 -9.05 5.75
C PRO A 335 8.12 -7.95 5.07
N GLY A 336 6.79 -8.01 5.12
CA GLY A 336 5.91 -7.00 4.53
C GLY A 336 6.09 -5.59 5.12
N HIS A 337 6.38 -5.49 6.42
CA HIS A 337 6.63 -4.18 7.07
C HIS A 337 8.00 -3.57 6.71
N PHE A 338 8.88 -4.34 6.12
CA PHE A 338 10.24 -3.92 5.74
C PHE A 338 10.48 -3.98 4.22
N ALA A 339 9.44 -4.23 3.43
CA ALA A 339 9.54 -4.31 1.97
C ALA A 339 9.87 -2.95 1.31
N GLY A 340 9.61 -1.86 2.01
CA GLY A 340 9.88 -0.50 1.55
C GLY A 340 9.90 0.49 2.73
N PRO A 341 10.13 1.78 2.44
CA PRO A 341 9.97 2.81 3.46
C PRO A 341 8.51 2.86 3.94
N PRO A 342 8.26 3.07 5.23
CA PRO A 342 6.91 3.14 5.76
C PRO A 342 6.14 4.30 5.09
N LEU A 343 4.94 3.98 4.64
CA LEU A 343 4.02 4.96 4.05
C LEU A 343 3.13 5.57 5.15
N PRO A 344 2.73 6.85 5.00
CA PRO A 344 1.77 7.45 5.90
C PRO A 344 0.44 6.66 5.93
N THR A 345 -0.22 6.65 7.08
CA THR A 345 -1.55 6.04 7.25
C THR A 345 -2.70 6.97 6.85
N VAL A 346 -2.35 8.21 6.49
CA VAL A 346 -3.30 9.22 6.01
C VAL A 346 -3.10 9.39 4.52
N THR A 347 -4.14 9.14 3.73
CA THR A 347 -4.12 9.34 2.29
C THR A 347 -4.70 10.71 1.98
N PRO A 348 -3.96 11.65 1.35
CA PRO A 348 -4.50 12.90 0.88
C PRO A 348 -5.61 12.69 -0.14
N VAL A 349 -6.63 13.51 -0.07
CA VAL A 349 -7.69 13.53 -1.07
C VAL A 349 -7.22 14.43 -2.22
N THR A 350 -7.14 13.89 -3.44
CA THR A 350 -6.76 14.65 -4.63
C THR A 350 -7.81 15.71 -4.96
N ALA A 351 -7.42 16.77 -5.69
CA ALA A 351 -8.28 17.92 -5.97
C ALA A 351 -9.60 17.51 -6.64
N ALA A 352 -9.53 16.60 -7.62
CA ALA A 352 -10.71 16.09 -8.33
C ALA A 352 -11.67 15.33 -7.39
N ILE A 353 -11.12 14.53 -6.48
CA ILE A 353 -11.90 13.77 -5.50
C ILE A 353 -12.49 14.72 -4.44
N ALA A 354 -11.70 15.70 -3.98
CA ALA A 354 -12.16 16.71 -3.02
C ALA A 354 -13.34 17.53 -3.57
N GLU A 355 -13.24 17.99 -4.83
CA GLU A 355 -14.31 18.71 -5.53
C GLU A 355 -15.58 17.86 -5.61
N HIS A 356 -15.48 16.60 -6.01
CA HIS A 356 -16.60 15.65 -6.09
C HIS A 356 -17.28 15.42 -4.73
N LEU A 357 -16.48 15.33 -3.65
CA LEU A 357 -16.98 15.13 -2.29
C LEU A 357 -17.46 16.42 -1.61
N GLY A 358 -17.35 17.59 -2.27
CA GLY A 358 -17.63 18.89 -1.68
C GLY A 358 -16.71 19.27 -0.52
N LEU A 359 -15.49 18.73 -0.52
CA LEU A 359 -14.46 19.02 0.48
C LEU A 359 -13.61 20.23 0.06
N PRO A 360 -13.10 21.03 1.02
CA PRO A 360 -12.16 22.08 0.66
C PRO A 360 -10.89 21.48 0.05
N VAL A 361 -10.51 21.99 -1.11
CA VAL A 361 -9.24 21.63 -1.75
C VAL A 361 -8.09 22.21 -0.91
N GLN A 362 -7.22 21.36 -0.41
CA GLN A 362 -6.03 21.81 0.32
C GLN A 362 -5.03 22.35 -0.70
N SER A 363 -4.77 23.68 -0.63
CA SER A 363 -3.80 24.39 -1.49
C SER A 363 -2.39 24.27 -0.93
#